data_e2d54e43decb4c113254807be2a253d2
#
_entry.id   e2d54e43decb4c113254807be2a253d2
#
_cell.length_a   1.000
_cell.length_b   1.000
_cell.length_c   1.000
_cell.angle_alpha   90.00
_cell.angle_beta   90.00
_cell.angle_gamma   90.00
#
_symmetry.space_group_name_H-M   'P 1'
#
loop_
_entity.id
_entity.type
_entity.pdbx_description
1 polymer ?
#
loop_
_entity_poly.entity_id
_entity_poly.type
_entity_poly.pdbx_seq_one_letter_code
_entity_poly.pdbx_strand_id
1 'polypeptide(L)'
;TNTFLPVEKFEAYMREAASLPYVAEIAISTRPDCITAEYLDVLQRIRGEHDIGITIELGLQTTNCHTLASISRGHTLAEFIDAVLAIRQYDFEICAHVILNLPGDDMLDTIETSKVLSALRIPVVKIHSLYIAKNTQLCDDYENGTITLCSKEEYLERLMAFLEYLDPATAIERLFSRIPEK
;
A
#
# COMPACT_ATOMS: atom_id res chain seq x y z
N THR A 1 6.84 7.30 -5.62
CA THR A 1 7.07 7.16 -4.16
C THR A 1 7.75 8.41 -3.66
N ASN A 2 7.09 9.18 -2.80
CA ASN A 2 7.56 10.51 -2.39
C ASN A 2 8.84 10.45 -1.54
N THR A 3 9.03 9.38 -0.78
CA THR A 3 10.19 9.13 0.08
C THR A 3 11.45 8.63 -0.68
N PHE A 4 11.48 8.69 -2.01
CA PHE A 4 12.70 8.58 -2.84
C PHE A 4 13.35 9.94 -3.14
N LEU A 5 12.66 11.01 -2.82
CA LEU A 5 13.25 12.36 -2.96
C LEU A 5 14.28 12.60 -1.85
N PRO A 6 15.30 13.41 -2.06
CA PRO A 6 16.11 13.94 -0.96
C PRO A 6 15.20 14.58 0.11
N VAL A 7 15.56 14.41 1.38
CA VAL A 7 14.72 14.81 2.52
C VAL A 7 14.34 16.30 2.47
N GLU A 8 15.29 17.16 2.09
CA GLU A 8 15.06 18.61 1.99
C GLU A 8 14.01 18.94 0.92
N LYS A 9 14.04 18.21 -0.21
CA LYS A 9 13.10 18.40 -1.29
C LYS A 9 11.71 17.85 -0.92
N PHE A 10 11.70 16.72 -0.24
CA PHE A 10 10.48 16.15 0.32
C PHE A 10 9.83 17.12 1.32
N GLU A 11 10.61 17.66 2.27
CA GLU A 11 10.12 18.63 3.24
C GLU A 11 9.54 19.87 2.57
N ALA A 12 10.24 20.41 1.56
CA ALA A 12 9.76 21.59 0.83
C ALA A 12 8.36 21.36 0.20
N TYR A 13 8.15 20.21 -0.45
CA TYR A 13 6.84 19.89 -1.03
C TYR A 13 5.75 19.66 0.01
N MET A 14 6.09 19.01 1.12
CA MET A 14 5.10 18.78 2.20
C MET A 14 4.71 20.09 2.86
N ARG A 15 5.66 21.01 3.09
CA ARG A 15 5.37 22.34 3.63
C ARG A 15 4.54 23.19 2.69
N GLU A 16 4.83 23.16 1.38
CA GLU A 16 4.03 23.85 0.38
C GLU A 16 2.58 23.36 0.39
N ALA A 17 2.37 22.04 0.39
CA ALA A 17 1.03 21.46 0.48
C ALA A 17 0.32 21.84 1.78
N ALA A 18 1.00 21.73 2.91
CA ALA A 18 0.43 22.03 4.23
C ALA A 18 0.10 23.51 4.44
N SER A 19 0.78 24.42 3.71
CA SER A 19 0.54 25.86 3.82
C SER A 19 -0.81 26.33 3.25
N LEU A 20 -1.47 25.47 2.48
CA LEU A 20 -2.75 25.81 1.86
C LEU A 20 -3.89 25.71 2.89
N PRO A 21 -4.71 26.76 3.05
CA PRO A 21 -5.67 26.87 4.17
C PRO A 21 -6.84 25.88 4.12
N TYR A 22 -6.99 25.16 3.00
CA TYR A 22 -8.03 24.15 2.82
C TYR A 22 -7.51 22.72 2.91
N VAL A 23 -6.23 22.51 3.19
CA VAL A 23 -5.64 21.19 3.38
C VAL A 23 -5.82 20.78 4.85
N ALA A 24 -6.63 19.77 5.07
CA ALA A 24 -6.86 19.18 6.38
C ALA A 24 -5.99 17.95 6.66
N GLU A 25 -5.51 17.30 5.59
CA GLU A 25 -4.72 16.07 5.67
C GLU A 25 -3.80 15.92 4.45
N ILE A 26 -2.65 15.27 4.67
CA ILE A 26 -1.75 14.85 3.59
C ILE A 26 -1.59 13.33 3.63
N ALA A 27 -2.00 12.65 2.54
CA ALA A 27 -1.77 11.24 2.34
C ALA A 27 -0.51 10.99 1.49
N ILE A 28 0.39 10.13 1.96
CA ILE A 28 1.69 9.89 1.34
C ILE A 28 1.85 8.43 0.97
N SER A 29 1.80 8.13 -0.33
CA SER A 29 2.00 6.77 -0.83
C SER A 29 3.50 6.44 -0.91
N THR A 30 3.91 5.37 -0.24
CA THR A 30 5.31 4.94 -0.19
C THR A 30 5.48 3.42 -0.13
N ARG A 31 6.73 2.98 -0.29
CA ARG A 31 7.13 1.59 -0.06
C ARG A 31 7.63 1.43 1.38
N PRO A 32 7.48 0.21 1.97
CA PRO A 32 7.95 -0.06 3.32
C PRO A 32 9.43 0.23 3.55
N ASP A 33 10.29 -0.22 2.63
CA ASP A 33 11.74 -0.03 2.67
C ASP A 33 12.21 1.43 2.54
N CYS A 34 11.29 2.35 2.23
CA CYS A 34 11.58 3.78 2.10
C CYS A 34 11.11 4.59 3.31
N ILE A 35 10.63 3.96 4.36
CA ILE A 35 10.29 4.60 5.63
C ILE A 35 11.54 4.71 6.48
N THR A 36 11.95 5.94 6.78
CA THR A 36 13.04 6.23 7.73
C THR A 36 12.59 7.27 8.75
N ALA A 37 13.28 7.32 9.89
CA ALA A 37 12.99 8.30 10.93
C ALA A 37 13.07 9.74 10.41
N GLU A 38 13.99 10.03 9.49
CA GLU A 38 14.13 11.38 8.91
C GLU A 38 12.85 11.89 8.25
N TYR A 39 12.19 11.06 7.40
CA TYR A 39 10.93 11.45 6.76
C TYR A 39 9.79 11.58 7.77
N LEU A 40 9.73 10.66 8.76
CA LEU A 40 8.71 10.69 9.79
C LEU A 40 8.86 11.92 10.70
N ASP A 41 10.08 12.31 11.06
CA ASP A 41 10.39 13.52 11.83
C ASP A 41 9.98 14.80 11.08
N VAL A 42 10.23 14.85 9.77
CA VAL A 42 9.76 15.96 8.92
C VAL A 42 8.24 16.07 8.96
N LEU A 43 7.54 14.96 8.77
CA LEU A 43 6.08 14.94 8.78
C LEU A 43 5.50 15.32 10.15
N GLN A 44 6.11 14.86 11.23
CA GLN A 44 5.69 15.21 12.59
C GLN A 44 5.81 16.71 12.86
N ARG A 45 6.88 17.35 12.41
CA ARG A 45 7.04 18.81 12.53
C ARG A 45 5.96 19.54 11.74
N ILE A 46 5.75 19.15 10.46
CA ILE A 46 4.75 19.79 9.60
C ILE A 46 3.33 19.62 10.16
N ARG A 47 3.00 18.39 10.65
CA ARG A 47 1.73 18.14 11.34
C ARG A 47 1.50 19.09 12.49
N GLY A 48 2.51 19.26 13.35
CA GLY A 48 2.40 20.14 14.53
C GLY A 48 2.34 21.63 14.18
N GLU A 49 3.02 22.07 13.11
CA GLU A 49 3.03 23.48 12.67
C GLU A 49 1.72 23.91 11.99
N HIS A 50 1.05 22.99 11.28
CA HIS A 50 -0.13 23.29 10.46
C HIS A 50 -1.44 22.69 10.97
N ASP A 51 -1.40 21.88 12.02
CA ASP A 51 -2.55 21.18 12.62
C ASP A 51 -3.35 20.35 11.58
N ILE A 52 -2.63 19.54 10.80
CA ILE A 52 -3.18 18.69 9.73
C ILE A 52 -3.01 17.21 10.06
N GLY A 53 -3.87 16.36 9.48
CA GLY A 53 -3.71 14.90 9.50
C GLY A 53 -2.55 14.43 8.60
N ILE A 54 -1.93 13.31 8.98
CA ILE A 54 -0.96 12.60 8.13
C ILE A 54 -1.39 11.15 8.03
N THR A 55 -1.58 10.68 6.80
CA THR A 55 -1.82 9.28 6.47
C THR A 55 -0.67 8.73 5.64
N ILE A 56 -0.09 7.60 6.07
CA ILE A 56 0.93 6.89 5.30
C ILE A 56 0.26 5.73 4.55
N GLU A 57 0.14 5.87 3.24
CA GLU A 57 -0.32 4.82 2.34
C GLU A 57 0.84 3.87 2.02
N LEU A 58 0.85 2.72 2.70
CA LEU A 58 1.98 1.79 2.70
C LEU A 58 1.69 0.59 1.80
N GLY A 59 2.50 0.43 0.76
CA GLY A 59 2.31 -0.60 -0.26
C GLY A 59 2.81 -1.97 0.15
N LEU A 60 2.00 -2.78 0.84
CA LEU A 60 2.28 -4.19 1.13
C LEU A 60 2.19 -5.04 -0.14
N GLN A 61 1.11 -4.94 -0.86
CA GLN A 61 0.67 -5.70 -2.03
C GLN A 61 0.20 -7.13 -1.69
N THR A 62 1.08 -7.97 -1.15
CA THR A 62 0.84 -9.33 -0.65
C THR A 62 1.83 -9.67 0.46
N THR A 63 1.55 -10.69 1.24
CA THR A 63 2.50 -11.26 2.21
C THR A 63 3.40 -12.36 1.61
N ASN A 64 3.08 -12.83 0.39
CA ASN A 64 3.85 -13.87 -0.29
C ASN A 64 5.21 -13.34 -0.77
N CYS A 65 6.30 -13.78 -0.12
CA CYS A 65 7.65 -13.33 -0.45
C CYS A 65 8.10 -13.72 -1.87
N HIS A 66 7.62 -14.85 -2.39
CA HIS A 66 7.94 -15.29 -3.76
C HIS A 66 7.27 -14.38 -4.80
N THR A 67 6.01 -14.04 -4.56
CA THR A 67 5.28 -13.07 -5.42
C THR A 67 5.92 -11.69 -5.36
N LEU A 68 6.25 -11.18 -4.16
CA LEU A 68 6.95 -9.90 -4.04
C LEU A 68 8.28 -9.88 -4.81
N ALA A 69 9.04 -10.97 -4.76
CA ALA A 69 10.28 -11.11 -5.52
C ALA A 69 10.03 -11.15 -7.04
N SER A 70 9.04 -11.93 -7.51
CA SER A 70 8.73 -12.07 -8.93
C SER A 70 8.28 -10.77 -9.59
N ILE A 71 7.52 -9.94 -8.86
CA ILE A 71 7.10 -8.61 -9.34
C ILE A 71 8.12 -7.50 -9.06
N SER A 72 9.34 -7.87 -8.64
CA SER A 72 10.43 -6.94 -8.33
C SER A 72 10.02 -5.83 -7.36
N ARG A 73 9.24 -6.16 -6.33
CA ARG A 73 8.67 -5.17 -5.43
C ARG A 73 9.70 -4.42 -4.60
N GLY A 74 10.84 -5.05 -4.28
CA GLY A 74 11.98 -4.43 -3.60
C GLY A 74 11.80 -4.26 -2.09
N HIS A 75 10.82 -4.91 -1.48
CA HIS A 75 10.66 -5.04 -0.03
C HIS A 75 10.11 -6.42 0.33
N THR A 76 10.21 -6.77 1.59
CA THR A 76 9.70 -8.00 2.19
C THR A 76 8.56 -7.71 3.17
N LEU A 77 7.92 -8.77 3.67
CA LEU A 77 6.95 -8.64 4.76
C LEU A 77 7.60 -8.10 6.05
N ALA A 78 8.85 -8.47 6.33
CA ALA A 78 9.57 -7.97 7.51
C ALA A 78 9.73 -6.44 7.47
N GLU A 79 10.12 -5.89 6.32
CA GLU A 79 10.23 -4.43 6.14
C GLU A 79 8.89 -3.73 6.23
N PHE A 80 7.79 -4.37 5.80
CA PHE A 80 6.45 -3.82 6.02
C PHE A 80 6.12 -3.77 7.52
N ILE A 81 6.40 -4.83 8.27
CA ILE A 81 6.18 -4.86 9.73
C ILE A 81 7.02 -3.78 10.42
N ASP A 82 8.30 -3.66 10.08
CA ASP A 82 9.19 -2.64 10.64
C ASP A 82 8.69 -1.23 10.34
N ALA A 83 8.24 -0.96 9.10
CA ALA A 83 7.65 0.32 8.72
C ALA A 83 6.39 0.63 9.54
N VAL A 84 5.48 -0.33 9.71
CA VAL A 84 4.27 -0.17 10.54
C VAL A 84 4.62 0.19 11.97
N LEU A 85 5.60 -0.50 12.56
CA LEU A 85 6.04 -0.24 13.94
C LEU A 85 6.72 1.14 14.07
N ALA A 86 7.49 1.56 13.08
CA ALA A 86 8.11 2.87 13.05
C ALA A 86 7.06 4.00 12.94
N ILE A 87 6.12 3.88 12.00
CA ILE A 87 5.06 4.89 11.77
C ILE A 87 4.20 5.07 13.02
N ARG A 88 3.90 4.01 13.74
CA ARG A 88 3.10 4.07 14.98
C ARG A 88 3.72 4.88 16.10
N GLN A 89 5.03 5.09 16.10
CA GLN A 89 5.68 5.94 17.10
C GLN A 89 5.34 7.42 16.91
N TYR A 90 4.83 7.80 15.74
CA TYR A 90 4.47 9.16 15.36
C TYR A 90 2.95 9.44 15.39
N ASP A 91 2.14 8.43 15.72
CA ASP A 91 0.66 8.54 15.75
C ASP A 91 0.09 9.01 14.40
N PHE A 92 0.68 8.53 13.27
CA PHE A 92 0.15 8.71 11.93
C PHE A 92 -0.82 7.59 11.58
N GLU A 93 -1.83 7.91 10.78
CA GLU A 93 -2.71 6.89 10.22
C GLU A 93 -1.97 6.04 9.18
N ILE A 94 -2.27 4.74 9.15
CA ILE A 94 -1.69 3.81 8.18
C ILE A 94 -2.80 3.27 7.30
N CYS A 95 -2.65 3.43 5.98
CA CYS A 95 -3.49 2.79 4.98
C CYS A 95 -2.65 1.75 4.23
N ALA A 96 -2.93 0.45 4.41
CA ALA A 96 -2.22 -0.59 3.70
C ALA A 96 -2.82 -0.82 2.30
N HIS A 97 -1.98 -0.85 1.27
CA HIS A 97 -2.37 -1.21 -0.08
C HIS A 97 -2.11 -2.68 -0.36
N VAL A 98 -3.12 -3.40 -0.85
CA VAL A 98 -3.05 -4.81 -1.25
C VAL A 98 -3.59 -5.03 -2.65
N ILE A 99 -3.10 -6.08 -3.32
CA ILE A 99 -3.56 -6.50 -4.66
C ILE A 99 -3.95 -7.97 -4.56
N LEU A 100 -5.23 -8.30 -4.73
CA LEU A 100 -5.74 -9.66 -4.50
C LEU A 100 -5.55 -10.63 -5.68
N ASN A 101 -5.14 -10.14 -6.85
CA ASN A 101 -4.99 -10.95 -8.06
C ASN A 101 -3.58 -10.87 -8.67
N LEU A 102 -2.56 -10.84 -7.83
CA LEU A 102 -1.18 -10.94 -8.29
C LEU A 102 -0.92 -12.34 -8.86
N PRO A 103 -0.19 -12.45 -9.99
CA PRO A 103 0.28 -13.73 -10.49
C PRO A 103 1.18 -14.41 -9.46
N GLY A 104 0.91 -15.68 -9.17
CA GLY A 104 1.64 -16.44 -8.17
C GLY A 104 1.00 -16.48 -6.79
N ASP A 105 0.04 -15.60 -6.50
CA ASP A 105 -0.76 -15.68 -5.27
C ASP A 105 -1.97 -16.61 -5.44
N ASP A 106 -2.30 -17.30 -4.37
CA ASP A 106 -3.50 -18.14 -4.28
C ASP A 106 -4.48 -17.65 -3.18
N MET A 107 -5.47 -18.47 -2.87
CA MET A 107 -6.46 -18.18 -1.83
C MET A 107 -5.82 -18.13 -0.44
N LEU A 108 -4.81 -18.97 -0.18
CA LEU A 108 -4.13 -18.99 1.11
C LEU A 108 -3.34 -17.69 1.34
N ASP A 109 -2.63 -17.20 0.31
CA ASP A 109 -1.91 -15.92 0.37
C ASP A 109 -2.86 -14.75 0.66
N THR A 110 -4.05 -14.79 0.06
CA THR A 110 -5.11 -13.80 0.32
C THR A 110 -5.55 -13.81 1.80
N ILE A 111 -5.81 -15.00 2.36
CA ILE A 111 -6.20 -15.17 3.77
C ILE A 111 -5.05 -14.78 4.71
N GLU A 112 -3.82 -15.17 4.41
CA GLU A 112 -2.62 -14.81 5.18
C GLU A 112 -2.43 -13.29 5.22
N THR A 113 -2.56 -12.63 4.07
CA THR A 113 -2.48 -11.17 3.98
C THR A 113 -3.52 -10.50 4.87
N SER A 114 -4.75 -10.95 4.82
CA SER A 114 -5.83 -10.42 5.67
C SER A 114 -5.53 -10.59 7.16
N LYS A 115 -5.08 -11.78 7.57
CA LYS A 115 -4.73 -12.09 8.98
C LYS A 115 -3.55 -11.28 9.48
N VAL A 116 -2.52 -11.07 8.64
CA VAL A 116 -1.37 -10.24 9.00
C VAL A 116 -1.79 -8.79 9.24
N LEU A 117 -2.62 -8.23 8.36
CA LEU A 117 -3.15 -6.88 8.52
C LEU A 117 -3.99 -6.74 9.80
N SER A 118 -4.82 -7.75 10.09
CA SER A 118 -5.62 -7.83 11.32
C SER A 118 -4.75 -7.92 12.57
N ALA A 119 -3.74 -8.80 12.56
CA ALA A 119 -2.80 -8.95 13.68
C ALA A 119 -2.01 -7.67 13.95
N LEU A 120 -1.64 -6.97 12.89
CA LEU A 120 -1.02 -5.65 12.95
C LEU A 120 -2.03 -4.52 13.24
N ARG A 121 -3.33 -4.81 13.37
CA ARG A 121 -4.38 -3.80 13.62
C ARG A 121 -4.25 -2.60 12.68
N ILE A 122 -4.14 -2.87 11.37
CA ILE A 122 -4.09 -1.81 10.37
C ILE A 122 -5.45 -1.13 10.30
N PRO A 123 -5.53 0.20 10.49
CA PRO A 123 -6.82 0.88 10.59
C PRO A 123 -7.53 1.01 9.24
N VAL A 124 -6.80 1.15 8.15
CA VAL A 124 -7.37 1.35 6.80
C VAL A 124 -6.69 0.43 5.78
N VAL A 125 -7.49 -0.18 4.92
CA VAL A 125 -6.99 -0.99 3.79
C VAL A 125 -7.57 -0.48 2.47
N LYS A 126 -6.71 -0.35 1.47
CA LYS A 126 -7.06 0.00 0.10
C LYS A 126 -6.80 -1.18 -0.81
N ILE A 127 -7.87 -1.82 -1.28
CA ILE A 127 -7.77 -3.00 -2.14
C ILE A 127 -7.65 -2.57 -3.61
N HIS A 128 -6.70 -3.17 -4.30
CA HIS A 128 -6.48 -2.99 -5.73
C HIS A 128 -6.72 -4.30 -6.48
N SER A 129 -7.22 -4.20 -7.71
CA SER A 129 -7.09 -5.22 -8.73
C SER A 129 -5.87 -4.90 -9.60
N LEU A 130 -5.11 -5.93 -9.94
CA LEU A 130 -4.00 -5.79 -10.88
C LEU A 130 -4.55 -5.44 -12.27
N TYR A 131 -3.94 -4.49 -12.92
CA TYR A 131 -4.06 -4.27 -14.36
C TYR A 131 -2.69 -4.33 -15.01
N ILE A 132 -2.64 -4.82 -16.23
CA ILE A 132 -1.40 -4.98 -16.98
C ILE A 132 -1.21 -3.75 -17.87
N ALA A 133 -0.16 -2.98 -17.59
CA ALA A 133 0.20 -1.84 -18.40
C ALA A 133 0.96 -2.28 -19.67
N LYS A 134 0.67 -1.66 -20.82
CA LYS A 134 1.40 -1.91 -22.08
C LYS A 134 2.87 -1.53 -21.93
N ASN A 135 3.72 -2.23 -22.68
CA ASN A 135 5.18 -2.02 -22.69
C ASN A 135 5.83 -2.28 -21.31
N THR A 136 5.36 -3.28 -20.59
CA THR A 136 5.96 -3.77 -19.35
C THR A 136 6.29 -5.25 -19.48
N GLN A 137 7.27 -5.73 -18.71
CA GLN A 137 7.60 -7.16 -18.64
C GLN A 137 6.37 -8.01 -18.30
N LEU A 138 5.51 -7.52 -17.41
CA LEU A 138 4.27 -8.21 -17.05
C LEU A 138 3.30 -8.35 -18.24
N CYS A 139 3.30 -7.39 -19.17
CA CYS A 139 2.53 -7.48 -20.42
C CYS A 139 3.10 -8.58 -21.34
N ASP A 140 4.41 -8.60 -21.50
CA ASP A 140 5.08 -9.62 -22.32
C ASP A 140 4.85 -11.02 -21.74
N ASP A 141 4.96 -11.18 -20.43
CA ASP A 141 4.74 -12.46 -19.73
C ASP A 141 3.28 -12.92 -19.87
N TYR A 142 2.32 -12.01 -19.84
CA TYR A 142 0.92 -12.32 -20.07
C TYR A 142 0.62 -12.70 -21.51
N GLU A 143 1.15 -11.96 -22.50
CA GLU A 143 0.97 -12.23 -23.93
C GLU A 143 1.63 -13.56 -24.34
N ASN A 144 2.76 -13.90 -23.74
CA ASN A 144 3.46 -15.17 -23.96
C ASN A 144 2.86 -16.35 -23.17
N GLY A 145 1.86 -16.12 -22.33
CA GLY A 145 1.22 -17.16 -21.52
C GLY A 145 2.08 -17.67 -20.35
N THR A 146 3.13 -16.96 -19.99
CA THR A 146 3.98 -17.27 -18.82
C THR A 146 3.25 -17.04 -17.51
N ILE A 147 2.36 -16.04 -17.49
CA ILE A 147 1.46 -15.75 -16.37
C ILE A 147 0.01 -15.76 -16.83
N THR A 148 -0.87 -16.10 -15.90
CA THR A 148 -2.33 -15.98 -16.08
C THR A 148 -2.89 -15.10 -14.97
N LEU A 149 -3.89 -14.28 -15.30
CA LEU A 149 -4.66 -13.57 -14.29
C LEU A 149 -5.85 -14.43 -13.87
N CYS A 150 -6.23 -14.31 -12.60
CA CYS A 150 -7.43 -14.97 -12.12
C CYS A 150 -8.68 -14.40 -12.83
N SER A 151 -9.73 -15.21 -12.92
CA SER A 151 -11.03 -14.80 -13.44
C SER A 151 -11.68 -13.76 -12.51
N LYS A 152 -12.74 -13.13 -13.01
CA LYS A 152 -13.55 -12.22 -12.18
C LYS A 152 -14.19 -12.98 -11.00
N GLU A 153 -14.63 -14.18 -11.24
CA GLU A 153 -15.23 -15.05 -10.24
C GLU A 153 -14.22 -15.39 -9.13
N GLU A 154 -13.01 -15.81 -9.50
CA GLU A 154 -11.92 -16.04 -8.55
C GLU A 154 -11.54 -14.77 -7.76
N TYR A 155 -11.50 -13.62 -8.43
CA TYR A 155 -11.25 -12.35 -7.75
C TYR A 155 -12.31 -12.07 -6.67
N LEU A 156 -13.58 -12.31 -6.99
CA LEU A 156 -14.68 -12.12 -6.03
C LEU A 156 -14.59 -13.10 -4.87
N GLU A 157 -14.22 -14.36 -5.12
CA GLU A 157 -13.99 -15.35 -4.07
C GLU A 157 -12.84 -14.94 -3.15
N ARG A 158 -11.72 -14.49 -3.71
CA ARG A 158 -10.59 -13.95 -2.94
C ARG A 158 -10.98 -12.71 -2.14
N LEU A 159 -11.74 -11.80 -2.74
CA LEU A 159 -12.23 -10.60 -2.05
C LEU A 159 -13.13 -10.97 -0.87
N MET A 160 -14.07 -11.91 -1.03
CA MET A 160 -14.92 -12.39 0.06
C MET A 160 -14.09 -13.01 1.18
N ALA A 161 -13.16 -13.91 0.84
CA ALA A 161 -12.27 -14.51 1.82
C ALA A 161 -11.41 -13.47 2.54
N PHE A 162 -10.84 -12.51 1.82
CA PHE A 162 -10.08 -11.41 2.42
C PHE A 162 -10.89 -10.66 3.47
N LEU A 163 -12.15 -10.30 3.14
CA LEU A 163 -13.04 -9.56 4.03
C LEU A 163 -13.50 -10.41 5.24
N GLU A 164 -13.72 -11.71 5.05
CA GLU A 164 -14.12 -12.61 6.13
C GLU A 164 -13.04 -12.78 7.22
N TYR A 165 -11.75 -12.72 6.81
CA TYR A 165 -10.63 -12.86 7.75
C TYR A 165 -10.06 -11.53 8.23
N LEU A 166 -10.54 -10.39 7.69
CA LEU A 166 -10.09 -9.07 8.10
C LEU A 166 -10.77 -8.66 9.42
N ASP A 167 -10.03 -7.96 10.27
CA ASP A 167 -10.58 -7.37 11.49
C ASP A 167 -11.76 -6.44 11.13
N PRO A 168 -12.95 -6.65 11.72
CA PRO A 168 -14.12 -5.81 11.41
C PRO A 168 -13.95 -4.33 11.79
N ALA A 169 -12.95 -3.98 12.59
CA ALA A 169 -12.61 -2.61 12.90
C ALA A 169 -11.79 -1.91 11.79
N THR A 170 -11.25 -2.69 10.83
CA THR A 170 -10.49 -2.13 9.70
C THR A 170 -11.43 -1.49 8.68
N ALA A 171 -11.22 -0.22 8.37
CA ALA A 171 -11.95 0.48 7.32
C ALA A 171 -11.46 0.05 5.92
N ILE A 172 -12.39 -0.11 4.98
CA ILE A 172 -12.07 -0.39 3.58
C ILE A 172 -12.30 0.86 2.75
N GLU A 173 -11.24 1.42 2.19
CA GLU A 173 -11.34 2.63 1.36
C GLU A 173 -11.91 2.32 -0.03
N ARG A 174 -11.52 1.17 -0.62
CA ARG A 174 -12.08 0.67 -1.88
C ARG A 174 -11.88 -0.82 -2.03
N LEU A 175 -12.70 -1.46 -2.88
CA LEU A 175 -12.68 -2.91 -3.12
C LEU A 175 -11.95 -3.31 -4.42
N PHE A 176 -11.72 -2.38 -5.33
CA PHE A 176 -11.00 -2.61 -6.59
C PHE A 176 -10.51 -1.29 -7.18
N SER A 177 -9.55 -1.37 -8.09
CA SER A 177 -9.08 -0.22 -8.86
C SER A 177 -9.90 -0.04 -10.14
N ARG A 178 -10.24 1.20 -10.48
CA ARG A 178 -10.81 1.54 -11.78
C ARG A 178 -9.69 1.93 -12.75
N ILE A 179 -9.65 1.29 -13.90
CA ILE A 179 -8.77 1.69 -15.00
C ILE A 179 -9.41 2.93 -15.66
N PRO A 180 -8.68 4.04 -15.84
CA PRO A 180 -9.20 5.17 -16.58
C PRO A 180 -9.55 4.74 -18.02
N GLU A 181 -10.79 4.97 -18.42
CA GLU A 181 -11.18 4.85 -19.82
C GLU A 181 -10.45 5.95 -20.62
N LYS A 182 -9.83 5.55 -21.75
CA LYS A 182 -9.17 6.49 -22.65
C LYS A 182 -10.19 7.22 -23.49
#